data_3d9445b24f76248a2d868adb2cb44105
#
_entry.id   3d9445b24f76248a2d868adb2cb44105
#
_cell.length_a   1.000
_cell.length_b   1.000
_cell.length_c   1.000
_cell.angle_alpha   90.00
_cell.angle_beta   90.00
_cell.angle_gamma   90.00
#
_symmetry.space_group_name_H-M   'P 1'
#
loop_
_entity.id
_entity.type
_entity.pdbx_description
1 polymer ?
#
loop_
_entity_poly.entity_id
_entity_poly.type
_entity_poly.pdbx_seq_one_letter_code
_entity_poly.pdbx_strand_id
1 'polypeptide(L)'
;MLLKVAVRAILTYSMSCFKLTKTLCHELETMIRKFWWGQRGERKIHCIKWSKLCRPRNEGGMGFRDLQKFNDAMLAKQFWQLLSNQNSFFYRFFKEKFFPHGTIFYAKENRRSFAWKTMLKGRDIIRKGLRWRIGDGSCVRIFQDNWLPESQSGRVLSPVGNIPPSATVSTFIDHNLHGWRANEIDRNFLPSEMAIIKVILLSFL
;
A
#
# COMPACT_ATOMS: atom_id res chain seq x y z
N MET A 1 -21.17 -1.37 21.49
CA MET A 1 -20.05 -0.46 21.16
C MET A 1 -18.73 -0.88 21.80
N LEU A 2 -18.70 -1.22 23.08
CA LEU A 2 -17.50 -1.63 23.83
C LEU A 2 -16.76 -2.84 23.24
N LEU A 3 -17.46 -3.89 22.79
CA LEU A 3 -16.83 -5.06 22.17
C LEU A 3 -15.96 -4.74 20.97
N LYS A 4 -16.42 -3.85 20.08
CA LYS A 4 -15.61 -3.44 18.91
C LYS A 4 -14.33 -2.74 19.32
N VAL A 5 -14.37 -1.94 20.38
CA VAL A 5 -13.21 -1.21 20.92
C VAL A 5 -12.23 -2.18 21.56
N ALA A 6 -12.71 -3.07 22.43
CA ALA A 6 -11.87 -4.05 23.12
C ALA A 6 -11.16 -5.01 22.15
N VAL A 7 -11.88 -5.59 21.19
CA VAL A 7 -11.27 -6.47 20.16
C VAL A 7 -10.24 -5.72 19.33
N ARG A 8 -10.50 -4.46 19.00
CA ARG A 8 -9.52 -3.62 18.28
C ARG A 8 -8.26 -3.40 19.11
N ALA A 9 -8.40 -3.02 20.36
CA ALA A 9 -7.25 -2.68 21.21
C ALA A 9 -6.31 -3.88 21.40
N ILE A 10 -6.86 -5.05 21.74
CA ILE A 10 -6.08 -6.26 22.00
C ILE A 10 -5.33 -6.75 20.77
N LEU A 11 -6.01 -6.75 19.61
CA LEU A 11 -5.44 -7.32 18.39
C LEU A 11 -4.53 -6.35 17.62
N THR A 12 -4.69 -5.04 17.80
CA THR A 12 -3.98 -4.03 17.00
C THR A 12 -2.47 -4.13 17.13
N TYR A 13 -1.96 -4.35 18.36
CA TYR A 13 -0.53 -4.48 18.58
C TYR A 13 0.05 -5.71 17.87
N SER A 14 -0.53 -6.88 18.10
CA SER A 14 -0.09 -8.13 17.45
C SER A 14 -0.20 -8.05 15.93
N MET A 15 -1.26 -7.45 15.41
CA MET A 15 -1.48 -7.25 13.98
C MET A 15 -0.51 -6.28 13.33
N SER A 16 0.04 -5.33 14.08
CA SER A 16 1.06 -4.42 13.56
C SER A 16 2.45 -5.07 13.47
N CYS A 17 2.71 -6.10 14.27
CA CYS A 17 3.99 -6.80 14.31
C CYS A 17 4.01 -8.10 13.49
N PHE A 18 2.86 -8.78 13.39
CA PHE A 18 2.80 -10.14 12.83
C PHE A 18 1.68 -10.30 11.80
N LYS A 19 1.99 -11.06 10.75
CA LYS A 19 0.97 -11.52 9.82
C LYS A 19 0.20 -12.68 10.45
N LEU A 20 -1.07 -12.47 10.74
CA LEU A 20 -1.96 -13.50 11.25
C LEU A 20 -2.33 -14.49 10.15
N THR A 21 -2.49 -15.76 10.52
CA THR A 21 -2.96 -16.78 9.58
C THR A 21 -4.44 -16.58 9.28
N LYS A 22 -4.88 -17.04 8.10
CA LYS A 22 -6.30 -16.99 7.71
C LYS A 22 -7.18 -17.76 8.69
N THR A 23 -6.70 -18.91 9.17
CA THR A 23 -7.39 -19.74 10.16
C THR A 23 -7.64 -18.98 11.44
N LEU A 24 -6.62 -18.35 12.02
CA LEU A 24 -6.74 -17.57 13.25
C LEU A 24 -7.70 -16.38 13.08
N CYS A 25 -7.60 -15.66 11.95
CA CYS A 25 -8.57 -14.59 11.66
C CYS A 25 -10.01 -15.11 11.63
N HIS A 26 -10.24 -16.25 10.98
CA HIS A 26 -11.56 -16.86 10.90
C HIS A 26 -12.10 -17.34 12.26
N GLU A 27 -11.26 -17.92 13.08
CA GLU A 27 -11.61 -18.33 14.47
C GLU A 27 -12.00 -17.11 15.30
N LEU A 28 -11.21 -16.04 15.26
CA LEU A 28 -11.50 -14.78 15.94
C LEU A 28 -12.82 -14.15 15.44
N GLU A 29 -13.04 -14.09 14.15
CA GLU A 29 -14.30 -13.62 13.55
C GLU A 29 -15.49 -14.46 14.00
N THR A 30 -15.31 -15.77 14.13
CA THR A 30 -16.34 -16.69 14.60
C THR A 30 -16.64 -16.46 16.10
N MET A 31 -15.62 -16.25 16.93
CA MET A 31 -15.82 -15.90 18.35
C MET A 31 -16.55 -14.57 18.51
N ILE A 32 -16.16 -13.55 17.72
CA ILE A 32 -16.83 -12.25 17.72
C ILE A 32 -18.30 -12.37 17.31
N ARG A 33 -18.61 -13.18 16.27
CA ARG A 33 -20.00 -13.46 15.86
C ARG A 33 -20.79 -14.16 16.96
N LYS A 34 -20.23 -15.22 17.55
CA LYS A 34 -20.88 -15.96 18.64
C LYS A 34 -21.19 -15.04 19.82
N PHE A 35 -20.24 -14.19 20.22
CA PHE A 35 -20.46 -13.24 21.29
C PHE A 35 -21.52 -12.19 20.93
N TRP A 36 -21.49 -11.66 19.69
CA TRP A 36 -22.44 -10.65 19.26
C TRP A 36 -23.90 -11.14 19.24
N TRP A 37 -24.09 -12.38 18.78
CA TRP A 37 -25.44 -12.98 18.66
C TRP A 37 -25.85 -13.80 19.88
N GLY A 38 -24.92 -14.22 20.73
CA GLY A 38 -25.09 -15.24 21.75
C GLY A 38 -25.10 -14.72 23.19
N GLN A 39 -25.74 -13.60 23.48
CA GLN A 39 -25.68 -13.02 24.84
C GLN A 39 -26.37 -13.82 25.95
N ARG A 40 -27.00 -14.98 25.72
CA ARG A 40 -27.58 -15.85 26.79
C ARG A 40 -27.83 -17.26 26.27
N GLY A 41 -26.85 -18.14 26.33
CA GLY A 41 -27.07 -19.61 26.41
C GLY A 41 -27.84 -20.34 25.29
N GLU A 42 -28.54 -19.65 24.42
CA GLU A 42 -29.36 -20.25 23.36
C GLU A 42 -28.59 -20.32 22.04
N ARG A 43 -28.73 -21.46 21.32
CA ARG A 43 -28.22 -21.65 19.96
C ARG A 43 -28.99 -20.73 19.01
N LYS A 44 -28.53 -19.49 18.85
CA LYS A 44 -29.13 -18.58 17.86
C LYS A 44 -28.53 -18.82 16.47
N ILE A 45 -29.40 -18.85 15.48
CA ILE A 45 -29.04 -19.03 14.07
C ILE A 45 -28.31 -17.77 13.59
N HIS A 46 -27.08 -17.94 13.10
CA HIS A 46 -26.29 -16.86 12.55
C HIS A 46 -26.75 -16.54 11.11
N CYS A 47 -27.76 -15.71 10.96
CA CYS A 47 -28.38 -15.42 9.66
C CYS A 47 -27.55 -14.52 8.74
N ILE A 48 -26.52 -13.86 9.26
CA ILE A 48 -25.78 -12.85 8.50
C ILE A 48 -24.32 -13.25 8.31
N LYS A 49 -23.86 -13.24 7.05
CA LYS A 49 -22.46 -13.50 6.71
C LYS A 49 -21.55 -12.41 7.29
N TRP A 50 -20.34 -12.77 7.73
CA TRP A 50 -19.35 -11.82 8.26
C TRP A 50 -19.05 -10.68 7.31
N SER A 51 -18.90 -10.95 6.02
CA SER A 51 -18.67 -9.94 4.99
C SER A 51 -19.78 -8.88 4.93
N LYS A 52 -21.03 -9.25 5.25
CA LYS A 52 -22.13 -8.28 5.31
C LYS A 52 -22.07 -7.42 6.58
N LEU A 53 -21.65 -8.01 7.70
CA LEU A 53 -21.41 -7.26 8.95
C LEU A 53 -20.26 -6.26 8.83
N CYS A 54 -19.27 -6.53 7.97
CA CYS A 54 -18.13 -5.65 7.71
C CYS A 54 -18.48 -4.43 6.84
N ARG A 55 -19.61 -4.44 6.13
CA ARG A 55 -20.02 -3.27 5.33
C ARG A 55 -20.24 -2.04 6.19
N PRO A 56 -20.08 -0.85 5.63
CA PRO A 56 -20.45 0.41 6.29
C PRO A 56 -21.92 0.43 6.71
N ARG A 57 -22.25 1.26 7.68
CA ARG A 57 -23.63 1.35 8.20
C ARG A 57 -24.62 1.88 7.15
N ASN A 58 -24.20 2.82 6.31
CA ASN A 58 -24.97 3.35 5.20
C ASN A 58 -25.29 2.31 4.11
N GLU A 59 -24.54 1.19 4.08
CA GLU A 59 -24.76 0.05 3.16
C GLU A 59 -25.43 -1.15 3.85
N GLY A 60 -26.09 -0.92 4.99
CA GLY A 60 -26.79 -1.97 5.75
C GLY A 60 -25.87 -2.92 6.52
N GLY A 61 -24.59 -2.56 6.68
CA GLY A 61 -23.64 -3.29 7.51
C GLY A 61 -23.56 -2.73 8.94
N MET A 62 -22.72 -3.33 9.76
CA MET A 62 -22.47 -2.91 11.14
C MET A 62 -21.10 -2.26 11.34
N GLY A 63 -20.29 -2.15 10.29
CA GLY A 63 -18.95 -1.58 10.33
C GLY A 63 -17.98 -2.41 11.16
N PHE A 64 -18.10 -3.74 11.18
CA PHE A 64 -17.04 -4.61 11.64
C PHE A 64 -15.87 -4.55 10.68
N ARG A 65 -14.67 -4.88 11.15
CA ARG A 65 -13.49 -4.95 10.30
C ARG A 65 -13.22 -6.37 9.88
N ASP A 66 -12.94 -6.56 8.60
CA ASP A 66 -12.30 -7.77 8.07
C ASP A 66 -10.89 -7.83 8.68
N LEU A 67 -10.65 -8.84 9.52
CA LEU A 67 -9.40 -8.93 10.28
C LEU A 67 -8.20 -9.17 9.38
N GLN A 68 -8.36 -9.88 8.26
CA GLN A 68 -7.27 -10.13 7.31
C GLN A 68 -6.83 -8.81 6.64
N LYS A 69 -7.80 -8.06 6.10
CA LYS A 69 -7.52 -6.77 5.46
C LYS A 69 -6.98 -5.75 6.46
N PHE A 70 -7.49 -5.78 7.68
CA PHE A 70 -7.00 -4.90 8.74
C PHE A 70 -5.56 -5.21 9.13
N ASN A 71 -5.20 -6.50 9.27
CA ASN A 71 -3.82 -6.92 9.52
C ASN A 71 -2.90 -6.49 8.36
N ASP A 72 -3.33 -6.68 7.11
CA ASP A 72 -2.58 -6.23 5.95
C ASP A 72 -2.33 -4.72 5.95
N ALA A 73 -3.34 -3.93 6.29
CA ALA A 73 -3.20 -2.47 6.41
C ALA A 73 -2.25 -2.06 7.54
N MET A 74 -2.26 -2.77 8.68
CA MET A 74 -1.33 -2.51 9.80
C MET A 74 0.12 -2.80 9.41
N LEU A 75 0.38 -3.90 8.72
CA LEU A 75 1.72 -4.23 8.22
C LEU A 75 2.19 -3.24 7.14
N ALA A 76 1.30 -2.85 6.24
CA ALA A 76 1.57 -1.81 5.27
C ALA A 76 1.93 -0.48 5.93
N LYS A 77 1.24 -0.09 7.01
CA LYS A 77 1.57 1.09 7.81
C LYS A 77 2.98 1.03 8.39
N GLN A 78 3.41 -0.11 8.94
CA GLN A 78 4.76 -0.28 9.46
C GLN A 78 5.82 -0.15 8.35
N PHE A 79 5.57 -0.77 7.20
CA PHE A 79 6.45 -0.64 6.05
C PHE A 79 6.52 0.81 5.54
N TRP A 80 5.38 1.50 5.52
CA TRP A 80 5.31 2.93 5.17
C TRP A 80 6.14 3.80 6.11
N GLN A 81 6.13 3.52 7.41
CA GLN A 81 6.97 4.23 8.38
C GLN A 81 8.47 4.06 8.08
N LEU A 82 8.90 2.88 7.61
CA LEU A 82 10.28 2.67 7.17
C LEU A 82 10.61 3.47 5.90
N LEU A 83 9.67 3.68 5.01
CA LEU A 83 9.89 4.48 3.81
C LEU A 83 9.96 5.97 4.10
N SER A 84 9.02 6.46 4.91
CA SER A 84 8.82 7.90 5.12
C SER A 84 9.75 8.50 6.17
N ASN A 85 10.23 7.71 7.15
CA ASN A 85 11.03 8.22 8.25
C ASN A 85 12.41 7.54 8.32
N GLN A 86 13.26 7.90 7.37
CA GLN A 86 14.62 7.34 7.26
C GLN A 86 15.57 7.76 8.39
N ASN A 87 15.27 8.83 9.11
CA ASN A 87 16.06 9.31 10.25
C ASN A 87 15.73 8.59 11.56
N SER A 88 14.67 7.77 11.59
CA SER A 88 14.26 7.05 12.80
C SER A 88 15.26 5.98 13.20
N PHE A 89 15.35 5.70 14.51
CA PHE A 89 16.11 4.55 15.03
C PHE A 89 15.61 3.24 14.41
N PHE A 90 14.29 3.11 14.23
CA PHE A 90 13.65 1.97 13.61
C PHE A 90 14.17 1.70 12.19
N TYR A 91 14.25 2.73 11.35
CA TYR A 91 14.82 2.62 10.00
C TYR A 91 16.30 2.23 10.02
N ARG A 92 17.12 2.93 10.84
CA ARG A 92 18.57 2.65 10.94
C ARG A 92 18.85 1.22 11.35
N PHE A 93 18.15 0.71 12.39
CA PHE A 93 18.27 -0.67 12.85
C PHE A 93 17.94 -1.69 11.75
N PHE A 94 16.81 -1.50 11.04
CA PHE A 94 16.42 -2.42 9.98
C PHE A 94 17.34 -2.31 8.76
N LYS A 95 17.81 -1.12 8.40
CA LYS A 95 18.73 -0.89 7.29
C LYS A 95 20.04 -1.65 7.50
N GLU A 96 20.70 -1.46 8.62
CA GLU A 96 21.98 -2.13 8.89
C GLU A 96 21.87 -3.64 8.91
N LYS A 97 20.78 -4.16 9.48
CA LYS A 97 20.62 -5.61 9.65
C LYS A 97 20.12 -6.34 8.42
N PHE A 98 19.26 -5.75 7.59
CA PHE A 98 18.54 -6.47 6.55
C PHE A 98 18.75 -5.95 5.12
N PHE A 99 19.16 -4.70 4.96
CA PHE A 99 19.43 -4.10 3.64
C PHE A 99 20.50 -3.01 3.70
N PRO A 100 21.73 -3.31 4.18
CA PRO A 100 22.79 -2.33 4.32
C PRO A 100 23.12 -1.64 3.01
N HIS A 101 23.02 -2.37 1.90
CA HIS A 101 23.22 -1.84 0.56
C HIS A 101 21.90 -1.85 -0.22
N GLY A 102 21.52 -0.71 -0.80
CA GLY A 102 20.34 -0.57 -1.63
C GLY A 102 19.09 -0.07 -0.87
N THR A 103 17.93 -0.31 -1.46
CA THR A 103 16.64 0.15 -0.95
C THR A 103 15.83 -0.99 -0.36
N ILE A 104 14.95 -0.67 0.58
CA ILE A 104 14.05 -1.62 1.25
C ILE A 104 13.16 -2.40 0.26
N PHE A 105 12.86 -1.82 -0.91
CA PHE A 105 12.03 -2.46 -1.93
C PHE A 105 12.67 -3.72 -2.53
N TYR A 106 13.99 -3.77 -2.59
CA TYR A 106 14.76 -4.90 -3.12
C TYR A 106 15.36 -5.80 -2.02
N ALA A 107 15.06 -5.50 -0.76
CA ALA A 107 15.53 -6.27 0.36
C ALA A 107 15.02 -7.72 0.30
N LYS A 108 15.92 -8.67 0.52
CA LYS A 108 15.61 -10.11 0.49
C LYS A 108 14.97 -10.57 1.80
N GLU A 109 14.14 -11.61 1.71
CA GLU A 109 13.64 -12.29 2.90
C GLU A 109 14.79 -12.92 3.68
N ASN A 110 14.84 -12.64 4.98
CA ASN A 110 15.74 -13.34 5.90
C ASN A 110 14.95 -14.41 6.66
N ARG A 111 15.30 -15.68 6.45
CA ARG A 111 14.60 -16.81 7.07
C ARG A 111 14.67 -16.82 8.59
N ARG A 112 15.67 -16.17 9.16
CA ARG A 112 15.92 -16.14 10.63
C ARG A 112 15.08 -15.11 11.38
N SER A 113 14.43 -14.15 10.68
CA SER A 113 13.63 -13.11 11.32
C SER A 113 12.19 -13.15 10.84
N PHE A 114 11.31 -13.63 11.73
CA PHE A 114 9.87 -13.66 11.46
C PHE A 114 9.28 -12.25 11.32
N ALA A 115 9.69 -11.31 12.17
CA ALA A 115 9.24 -9.92 12.10
C ALA A 115 9.62 -9.27 10.76
N TRP A 116 10.86 -9.48 10.28
CA TRP A 116 11.29 -8.97 8.98
C TRP A 116 10.49 -9.56 7.83
N LYS A 117 10.31 -10.87 7.82
CA LYS A 117 9.48 -11.55 6.81
C LYS A 117 8.05 -11.00 6.78
N THR A 118 7.49 -10.76 7.94
CA THR A 118 6.14 -10.20 8.08
C THR A 118 6.07 -8.77 7.56
N MET A 119 7.09 -7.95 7.84
CA MET A 119 7.17 -6.58 7.36
C MET A 119 7.26 -6.51 5.81
N LEU A 120 7.96 -7.44 5.19
CA LEU A 120 8.02 -7.53 3.73
C LEU A 120 6.66 -7.86 3.09
N LYS A 121 5.70 -8.45 3.81
CA LYS A 121 4.32 -8.56 3.33
C LYS A 121 3.65 -7.18 3.19
N GLY A 122 3.97 -6.24 4.08
CA GLY A 122 3.56 -4.84 3.94
C GLY A 122 4.11 -4.17 2.68
N ARG A 123 5.37 -4.50 2.29
CA ARG A 123 5.97 -4.05 1.03
C ARG A 123 5.12 -4.38 -0.19
N ASP A 124 4.63 -5.61 -0.27
CA ASP A 124 3.89 -6.09 -1.42
C ASP A 124 2.54 -5.36 -1.57
N ILE A 125 1.94 -4.97 -0.44
CA ILE A 125 0.70 -4.17 -0.41
C ILE A 125 0.98 -2.73 -0.84
N ILE A 126 2.00 -2.10 -0.25
CA ILE A 126 2.40 -0.73 -0.58
C ILE A 126 2.78 -0.63 -2.06
N ARG A 127 3.54 -1.59 -2.59
CA ARG A 127 3.97 -1.60 -4.00
C ARG A 127 2.78 -1.58 -4.98
N LYS A 128 1.65 -2.18 -4.64
CA LYS A 128 0.43 -2.16 -5.47
C LYS A 128 -0.25 -0.79 -5.51
N GLY A 129 -0.19 -0.05 -4.42
CA GLY A 129 -0.85 1.25 -4.27
C GLY A 129 0.07 2.46 -4.40
N LEU A 130 1.39 2.24 -4.37
CA LEU A 130 2.35 3.33 -4.41
C LEU A 130 2.39 3.98 -5.78
N ARG A 131 2.29 5.30 -5.78
CA ARG A 131 2.49 6.14 -6.95
C ARG A 131 3.49 7.23 -6.60
N TRP A 132 4.34 7.56 -7.54
CA TRP A 132 5.23 8.68 -7.39
C TRP A 132 4.45 9.99 -7.52
N ARG A 133 4.70 10.90 -6.60
CA ARG A 133 4.37 12.31 -6.78
C ARG A 133 5.55 12.96 -7.48
N ILE A 134 5.31 13.58 -8.63
CA ILE A 134 6.36 14.13 -9.47
C ILE A 134 6.67 15.55 -9.02
N GLY A 135 7.92 15.77 -8.60
CA GLY A 135 8.49 17.09 -8.42
C GLY A 135 9.28 17.51 -9.68
N ASP A 136 10.59 17.58 -9.55
CA ASP A 136 11.51 17.82 -10.67
C ASP A 136 11.65 16.63 -11.64
N GLY A 137 11.15 15.46 -11.27
CA GLY A 137 11.18 14.23 -12.05
C GLY A 137 12.53 13.52 -12.13
N SER A 138 13.58 14.01 -11.44
CA SER A 138 14.94 13.46 -11.52
C SER A 138 15.08 12.05 -10.94
N CYS A 139 14.27 11.71 -9.93
CA CYS A 139 14.30 10.42 -9.24
C CYS A 139 13.32 9.38 -9.80
N VAL A 140 12.49 9.73 -10.78
CA VAL A 140 11.42 8.87 -11.30
C VAL A 140 11.78 8.39 -12.69
N ARG A 141 11.93 7.07 -12.86
CA ARG A 141 12.22 6.44 -14.16
C ARG A 141 10.95 6.25 -14.96
N ILE A 142 10.95 6.64 -16.24
CA ILE A 142 9.77 6.67 -17.09
C ILE A 142 9.11 5.29 -17.19
N PHE A 143 9.86 4.23 -17.54
CA PHE A 143 9.32 2.91 -17.85
C PHE A 143 9.31 1.95 -16.64
N GLN A 144 10.04 2.25 -15.56
CA GLN A 144 10.24 1.30 -14.46
C GLN A 144 9.37 1.63 -13.24
N ASP A 145 9.10 2.90 -13.00
CA ASP A 145 8.37 3.36 -11.83
C ASP A 145 6.87 3.52 -12.08
N ASN A 146 6.09 3.44 -11.02
CA ASN A 146 4.64 3.60 -11.07
C ASN A 146 4.31 5.07 -10.81
N TRP A 147 4.13 5.87 -11.85
CA TRP A 147 3.88 7.31 -11.73
C TRP A 147 2.61 7.81 -12.46
N LEU A 148 2.01 6.98 -13.31
CA LEU A 148 0.75 7.32 -13.96
C LEU A 148 -0.45 7.04 -13.04
N PRO A 149 -1.26 8.05 -12.67
CA PRO A 149 -2.30 7.89 -11.65
C PRO A 149 -3.45 6.99 -12.06
N GLU A 150 -3.90 7.02 -13.30
CA GLU A 150 -5.11 6.33 -13.77
C GLU A 150 -4.85 5.00 -14.49
N SER A 151 -3.59 4.64 -14.75
CA SER A 151 -3.30 3.36 -15.40
C SER A 151 -3.41 2.21 -14.38
N GLN A 152 -3.93 1.05 -14.79
CA GLN A 152 -4.05 -0.14 -13.91
C GLN A 152 -2.71 -0.57 -13.32
N SER A 153 -1.62 -0.49 -14.10
CA SER A 153 -0.26 -0.81 -13.64
C SER A 153 0.45 0.36 -12.98
N GLY A 154 0.01 1.59 -13.18
CA GLY A 154 0.72 2.81 -12.82
C GLY A 154 1.95 3.11 -13.66
N ARG A 155 2.24 2.28 -14.67
CA ARG A 155 3.41 2.37 -15.55
C ARG A 155 3.03 2.81 -16.93
N VAL A 156 4.01 3.36 -17.63
CA VAL A 156 3.93 3.66 -19.05
C VAL A 156 3.90 2.36 -19.85
N LEU A 157 2.98 2.26 -20.80
CA LEU A 157 2.82 1.15 -21.73
C LEU A 157 3.34 1.51 -23.14
N SER A 158 3.60 2.79 -23.39
CA SER A 158 4.20 3.26 -24.65
C SER A 158 5.51 2.54 -24.93
N PRO A 159 5.80 2.20 -26.20
CA PRO A 159 7.07 1.57 -26.56
C PRO A 159 8.24 2.49 -26.23
N VAL A 160 9.38 1.90 -25.91
CA VAL A 160 10.59 2.63 -25.47
C VAL A 160 11.12 3.60 -26.54
N GLY A 161 10.84 3.34 -27.83
CA GLY A 161 11.20 4.23 -28.94
C GLY A 161 12.66 4.74 -28.87
N ASN A 162 12.83 6.05 -29.02
CA ASN A 162 14.15 6.71 -28.92
C ASN A 162 14.54 7.13 -27.49
N ILE A 163 13.71 6.82 -26.50
CA ILE A 163 13.97 7.20 -25.09
C ILE A 163 14.87 6.15 -24.43
N PRO A 164 16.00 6.53 -23.83
CA PRO A 164 16.84 5.58 -23.11
C PRO A 164 16.05 4.87 -22.00
N PRO A 165 16.22 3.55 -21.76
CA PRO A 165 15.53 2.82 -20.68
C PRO A 165 15.81 3.36 -19.27
N SER A 166 16.93 4.07 -19.10
CA SER A 166 17.31 4.73 -17.86
C SER A 166 16.78 6.16 -17.72
N ALA A 167 16.10 6.69 -18.74
CA ALA A 167 15.61 8.06 -18.74
C ALA A 167 14.62 8.31 -17.58
N THR A 168 14.71 9.50 -17.01
CA THR A 168 13.84 9.97 -15.95
C THR A 168 12.77 10.92 -16.47
N VAL A 169 11.73 11.10 -15.70
CA VAL A 169 10.59 11.97 -16.04
C VAL A 169 11.02 13.42 -16.24
N SER A 170 12.14 13.85 -15.61
CA SER A 170 12.70 15.20 -15.77
C SER A 170 12.99 15.59 -17.22
N THR A 171 13.23 14.61 -18.13
CA THR A 171 13.44 14.85 -19.56
C THR A 171 12.21 15.52 -20.20
N PHE A 172 11.01 15.26 -19.69
CA PHE A 172 9.75 15.80 -20.19
C PHE A 172 9.24 17.01 -19.41
N ILE A 173 10.02 17.50 -18.45
CA ILE A 173 9.66 18.66 -17.63
C ILE A 173 10.48 19.87 -18.10
N ASP A 174 9.80 20.97 -18.34
CA ASP A 174 10.45 22.28 -18.52
C ASP A 174 10.62 22.92 -17.14
N HIS A 175 11.86 22.95 -16.66
CA HIS A 175 12.18 23.50 -15.35
C HIS A 175 12.03 25.03 -15.27
N ASN A 176 12.09 25.73 -16.41
CA ASN A 176 11.92 27.18 -16.46
C ASN A 176 10.44 27.57 -16.39
N LEU A 177 9.59 26.84 -17.12
CA LEU A 177 8.14 27.07 -17.14
C LEU A 177 7.38 26.31 -16.07
N HIS A 178 8.05 25.48 -15.26
CA HIS A 178 7.44 24.61 -14.26
C HIS A 178 6.29 23.75 -14.81
N GLY A 179 6.45 23.27 -16.02
CA GLY A 179 5.41 22.58 -16.76
C GLY A 179 5.91 21.42 -17.59
N TRP A 180 4.99 20.73 -18.24
CA TRP A 180 5.29 19.63 -19.14
C TRP A 180 5.70 20.13 -20.51
N ARG A 181 6.72 19.49 -21.12
CA ARG A 181 7.09 19.69 -22.54
C ARG A 181 6.09 18.97 -23.44
N ALA A 182 4.95 19.60 -23.72
CA ALA A 182 3.83 18.98 -24.41
C ALA A 182 4.22 18.33 -25.76
N ASN A 183 5.05 19.01 -26.56
CA ASN A 183 5.50 18.50 -27.87
C ASN A 183 6.31 17.21 -27.75
N GLU A 184 7.14 17.07 -26.72
CA GLU A 184 7.94 15.86 -26.50
C GLU A 184 7.06 14.71 -25.99
N ILE A 185 6.05 15.00 -25.18
CA ILE A 185 5.08 14.01 -24.71
C ILE A 185 4.27 13.49 -25.89
N ASP A 186 3.79 14.36 -26.78
CA ASP A 186 2.97 13.98 -27.94
C ASP A 186 3.73 13.11 -28.94
N ARG A 187 5.04 13.21 -29.00
CA ARG A 187 5.89 12.39 -29.88
C ARG A 187 6.22 11.01 -29.33
N ASN A 188 6.23 10.86 -28.01
CA ASN A 188 6.83 9.70 -27.37
C ASN A 188 5.83 8.78 -26.64
N PHE A 189 4.60 9.25 -26.38
CA PHE A 189 3.62 8.50 -25.61
C PHE A 189 2.34 8.22 -26.40
N LEU A 190 1.62 7.18 -25.99
CA LEU A 190 0.30 6.85 -26.55
C LEU A 190 -0.73 7.94 -26.20
N PRO A 191 -1.75 8.19 -27.06
CA PRO A 191 -2.74 9.24 -26.84
C PRO A 191 -3.44 9.19 -25.46
N SER A 192 -3.72 7.98 -24.97
CA SER A 192 -4.30 7.76 -23.64
C SER A 192 -3.38 8.18 -22.50
N GLU A 193 -2.08 7.96 -22.66
CA GLU A 193 -1.07 8.32 -21.65
C GLU A 193 -0.73 9.81 -21.71
N MET A 194 -0.69 10.40 -22.90
CA MET A 194 -0.47 11.85 -23.10
C MET A 194 -1.49 12.66 -22.32
N ALA A 195 -2.77 12.30 -22.41
CA ALA A 195 -3.84 12.98 -21.69
C ALA A 195 -3.64 12.92 -20.16
N ILE A 196 -3.24 11.75 -19.65
CA ILE A 196 -2.99 11.55 -18.23
C ILE A 196 -1.75 12.32 -17.78
N ILE A 197 -0.64 12.26 -18.53
CA ILE A 197 0.63 12.90 -18.17
C ILE A 197 0.45 14.43 -18.05
N LYS A 198 -0.21 15.04 -19.03
CA LYS A 198 -0.41 16.50 -19.07
C LYS A 198 -1.25 17.03 -17.91
N VAL A 199 -2.09 16.20 -17.29
CA VAL A 199 -2.94 16.56 -16.13
C VAL A 199 -2.21 16.36 -14.79
N ILE A 200 -1.08 15.65 -14.76
CA ILE A 200 -0.32 15.47 -13.51
C ILE A 200 0.25 16.80 -13.05
N LEU A 201 -0.13 17.21 -11.85
CA LEU A 201 0.40 18.41 -11.19
C LEU A 201 1.84 18.16 -10.74
N LEU A 202 2.77 18.96 -11.25
CA LEU A 202 4.15 18.97 -10.80
C LEU A 202 4.23 19.69 -9.45
N SER A 203 4.94 19.12 -8.49
CA SER A 203 5.14 19.71 -7.17
C SER A 203 6.62 20.09 -6.99
N PHE A 204 6.95 21.26 -7.46
CA PHE A 204 8.24 21.88 -7.15
C PHE A 204 8.20 22.34 -5.68
N LEU A 205 9.14 21.85 -4.87
CA LEU A 205 9.39 22.28 -3.49
C LEU A 205 10.50 23.31 -3.47
#